data_67415decd48a8b1fe683b7c47d13c99c
#
_entry.id   67415decd48a8b1fe683b7c47d13c99c
#
_cell.length_a   1.000
_cell.length_b   1.000
_cell.length_c   1.000
_cell.angle_alpha   90.00
_cell.angle_beta   90.00
_cell.angle_gamma   90.00
#
_symmetry.space_group_name_H-M   'P 1'
#
loop_
_entity.id
_entity.type
_entity.pdbx_description
1 polymer ?
#
loop_
_entity_poly.entity_id
_entity_poly.type
_entity_poly.pdbx_seq_one_letter_code
_entity_poly.pdbx_strand_id
1 'polypeptide(L)'
;MKNNLPVKSRLLYKRLLSYVKPFWPVLLLGILANILYSGIDAGFTYMTKLFLDKSFITIDLDFVRKIPLIVLIGITLRGIVSSLGSYCMTWVARSVVKVLRQIVFSHIIHLPADYYDEATSGQLLSKILYDVEQVAQVSADALTDFIQNICLVIGLLTVMMVICWQLSLMFLLTIPFVGIIVNYTNKRVRRISHKVQKTMGEVTEIASEAIEGYRVVRIFGGENYEVTKFNKATEYSRKNDMKVAVSKAINVSGVQLVIAIGIAMIIMAAIHLSTVIIISAGSFLAIIAAMLQLIKPMKTLTTLNATIQRGLAGAESVFNLLDLPLEQDKGTILKEKVKGEIEFQHVFYAYRQGQTVLHDVNFVIEAGTSVALVGHSGSGKTTIASLLPRFYELSQGVITLDGVPIQQLSLESLREQMSLVSQNVTLFNDTLANNIAYGRFEASREQIITAGKLAYADEFISQLPDGYDTRVGENGVLLSGGQRQRIAIARAILKDAPILILDEATSALDSESEHYIQAALEQVMKGRTTLIIAHRLSTIKHAHKIIVMQHGRMVEQGSHQELLGIDGHYAQLYKVQQFGKINEEVIA
;
A
#
# COMPACT_ATOMS: atom_id res chain seq x y z
N MET A 1 -30.88 7.10 6.74
CA MET A 1 -29.83 7.08 5.72
C MET A 1 -30.07 5.93 4.74
N LYS A 2 -30.83 6.21 3.67
CA LYS A 2 -31.23 5.25 2.63
C LYS A 2 -30.19 5.23 1.50
N ASN A 3 -29.65 4.05 1.24
CA ASN A 3 -29.25 3.49 -0.07
C ASN A 3 -28.71 4.41 -1.18
N ASN A 4 -27.42 4.81 -1.08
CA ASN A 4 -26.64 5.22 -2.26
C ASN A 4 -25.58 4.14 -2.65
N LEU A 5 -25.69 2.92 -2.10
CA LEU A 5 -24.76 1.82 -2.35
C LEU A 5 -24.80 1.19 -3.77
N PRO A 6 -25.91 1.15 -4.53
CA PRO A 6 -25.89 0.44 -5.80
C PRO A 6 -25.20 1.18 -6.95
N VAL A 7 -25.16 2.50 -6.97
CA VAL A 7 -24.56 3.27 -8.08
C VAL A 7 -23.04 3.32 -7.95
N LYS A 8 -22.52 3.56 -6.76
CA LYS A 8 -21.06 3.65 -6.49
C LYS A 8 -20.37 2.29 -6.70
N SER A 9 -20.98 1.19 -6.23
CA SER A 9 -20.43 -0.15 -6.44
C SER A 9 -20.47 -0.57 -7.92
N ARG A 10 -21.49 -0.18 -8.69
CA ARG A 10 -21.57 -0.47 -10.13
C ARG A 10 -20.46 0.24 -10.93
N LEU A 11 -20.13 1.48 -10.57
CA LEU A 11 -19.01 2.23 -11.18
C LEU A 11 -17.67 1.57 -10.86
N LEU A 12 -17.45 1.16 -9.60
CA LEU A 12 -16.25 0.43 -9.18
C LEU A 12 -16.08 -0.88 -9.96
N TYR A 13 -17.16 -1.66 -10.11
CA TYR A 13 -17.15 -2.88 -10.93
C TYR A 13 -16.80 -2.60 -12.39
N LYS A 14 -17.39 -1.57 -12.99
CA LYS A 14 -17.10 -1.21 -14.39
C LYS A 14 -15.63 -0.83 -14.57
N ARG A 15 -15.07 -0.07 -13.63
CA ARG A 15 -13.67 0.32 -13.63
C ARG A 15 -12.74 -0.91 -13.44
N LEU A 16 -13.10 -1.80 -12.52
CA LEU A 16 -12.35 -3.05 -12.30
C LEU A 16 -12.36 -3.94 -13.55
N LEU A 17 -13.52 -4.09 -14.21
CA LEU A 17 -13.64 -4.86 -15.45
C LEU A 17 -12.79 -4.27 -16.59
N SER A 18 -12.52 -2.97 -16.61
CA SER A 18 -11.63 -2.39 -17.61
C SER A 18 -10.19 -2.90 -17.50
N TYR A 19 -9.72 -3.22 -16.29
CA TYR A 19 -8.40 -3.83 -16.06
C TYR A 19 -8.35 -5.33 -16.36
N VAL A 20 -9.51 -6.01 -16.35
CA VAL A 20 -9.64 -7.42 -16.75
C VAL A 20 -9.74 -7.55 -18.28
N LYS A 21 -10.28 -6.53 -18.95
CA LYS A 21 -10.55 -6.55 -20.40
C LYS A 21 -9.35 -6.96 -21.27
N PRO A 22 -8.09 -6.56 -21.03
CA PRO A 22 -6.96 -7.01 -21.84
C PRO A 22 -6.74 -8.52 -21.82
N PHE A 23 -7.20 -9.21 -20.77
CA PHE A 23 -7.00 -10.64 -20.53
C PHE A 23 -8.23 -11.48 -20.89
N TRP A 24 -9.19 -10.90 -21.64
CA TRP A 24 -10.47 -11.55 -21.99
C TRP A 24 -10.37 -12.94 -22.65
N PRO A 25 -9.36 -13.26 -23.52
CA PRO A 25 -9.30 -14.58 -24.13
C PRO A 25 -9.04 -15.69 -23.10
N VAL A 26 -8.11 -15.44 -22.16
CA VAL A 26 -7.77 -16.38 -21.10
C VAL A 26 -8.93 -16.51 -20.09
N LEU A 27 -9.58 -15.37 -19.79
CA LEU A 27 -10.79 -15.36 -18.96
C LEU A 27 -11.90 -16.22 -19.56
N LEU A 28 -12.16 -16.06 -20.85
CA LEU A 28 -13.19 -16.84 -21.55
C LEU A 28 -12.88 -18.33 -21.56
N LEU A 29 -11.61 -18.70 -21.80
CA LEU A 29 -11.16 -20.09 -21.71
C LEU A 29 -11.38 -20.66 -20.29
N GLY A 30 -11.04 -19.89 -19.26
CA GLY A 30 -11.29 -20.26 -17.85
C GLY A 30 -12.79 -20.43 -17.54
N ILE A 31 -13.65 -19.55 -18.05
CA ILE A 31 -15.10 -19.65 -17.90
C ILE A 31 -15.63 -20.91 -18.59
N LEU A 32 -15.22 -21.17 -19.82
CA LEU A 32 -15.64 -22.38 -20.56
C LEU A 32 -15.19 -23.65 -19.86
N ALA A 33 -13.96 -23.68 -19.34
CA ALA A 33 -13.46 -24.79 -18.56
C ALA A 33 -14.31 -25.02 -17.28
N ASN A 34 -14.67 -23.97 -16.55
CA ASN A 34 -15.53 -24.10 -15.36
C ASN A 34 -16.95 -24.57 -15.67
N ILE A 35 -17.53 -24.14 -16.80
CA ILE A 35 -18.82 -24.62 -17.27
C ILE A 35 -18.74 -26.11 -17.62
N LEU A 36 -17.71 -26.52 -18.35
CA LEU A 36 -17.48 -27.89 -18.72
C LEU A 36 -17.25 -28.79 -17.50
N TYR A 37 -16.46 -28.33 -16.53
CA TYR A 37 -16.26 -29.01 -15.25
C TYR A 37 -17.59 -29.26 -14.53
N SER A 38 -18.46 -28.23 -14.42
CA SER A 38 -19.77 -28.36 -13.78
C SER A 38 -20.71 -29.29 -14.54
N GLY A 39 -20.62 -29.29 -15.88
CA GLY A 39 -21.36 -30.23 -16.73
C GLY A 39 -20.95 -31.69 -16.52
N ILE A 40 -19.62 -31.93 -16.39
CA ILE A 40 -19.10 -33.27 -16.10
C ILE A 40 -19.56 -33.75 -14.72
N ASP A 41 -19.53 -32.89 -13.68
CA ASP A 41 -19.97 -33.24 -12.33
C ASP A 41 -21.49 -33.58 -12.29
N ALA A 42 -22.34 -32.78 -12.97
CA ALA A 42 -23.76 -33.08 -13.11
C ALA A 42 -24.00 -34.37 -13.92
N GLY A 43 -23.20 -34.60 -14.97
CA GLY A 43 -23.21 -35.80 -15.78
C GLY A 43 -22.91 -37.07 -14.98
N PHE A 44 -21.92 -37.02 -14.09
CA PHE A 44 -21.63 -38.15 -13.18
C PHE A 44 -22.82 -38.50 -12.29
N THR A 45 -23.58 -37.52 -11.81
CA THR A 45 -24.79 -37.75 -11.03
C THR A 45 -25.86 -38.45 -11.86
N TYR A 46 -26.03 -38.09 -13.13
CA TYR A 46 -26.93 -38.78 -14.05
C TYR A 46 -26.46 -40.21 -14.37
N MET A 47 -25.15 -40.41 -14.54
CA MET A 47 -24.56 -41.73 -14.78
C MET A 47 -24.78 -42.68 -13.62
N THR A 48 -24.92 -42.20 -12.37
CA THR A 48 -25.25 -43.03 -11.21
C THR A 48 -26.59 -43.74 -11.43
N LYS A 49 -27.62 -43.08 -12.00
CA LYS A 49 -28.88 -43.69 -12.38
C LYS A 49 -28.67 -44.80 -13.41
N LEU A 50 -28.00 -44.47 -14.53
CA LEU A 50 -27.77 -45.42 -15.62
C LEU A 50 -26.98 -46.65 -15.16
N PHE A 51 -25.97 -46.43 -14.29
CA PHE A 51 -25.19 -47.53 -13.72
C PHE A 51 -26.06 -48.50 -12.93
N LEU A 52 -26.84 -47.97 -11.98
CA LEU A 52 -27.66 -48.81 -11.12
C LEU A 52 -28.79 -49.55 -11.91
N ASP A 53 -29.47 -48.83 -12.80
CA ASP A 53 -30.57 -49.41 -13.56
C ASP A 53 -30.09 -50.48 -14.54
N LYS A 54 -28.96 -50.25 -15.25
CA LYS A 54 -28.42 -51.22 -16.22
C LYS A 54 -27.61 -52.35 -15.60
N SER A 55 -27.06 -52.16 -14.38
CA SER A 55 -26.28 -53.20 -13.70
C SER A 55 -27.16 -54.16 -12.89
N PHE A 56 -28.25 -53.65 -12.30
CA PHE A 56 -29.04 -54.45 -11.34
C PHE A 56 -30.48 -54.72 -11.78
N ILE A 57 -31.05 -53.93 -12.71
CA ILE A 57 -32.43 -54.09 -13.16
C ILE A 57 -32.50 -54.74 -14.55
N THR A 58 -31.80 -54.17 -15.55
CA THR A 58 -31.86 -54.67 -16.95
C THR A 58 -30.67 -55.52 -17.37
N ILE A 59 -29.63 -55.66 -16.52
CA ILE A 59 -28.40 -56.44 -16.67
C ILE A 59 -27.81 -56.38 -18.09
N ASP A 60 -27.35 -55.20 -18.50
CA ASP A 60 -26.65 -54.95 -19.77
C ASP A 60 -25.13 -55.13 -19.57
N LEU A 61 -24.65 -56.37 -19.79
CA LEU A 61 -23.24 -56.75 -19.59
C LEU A 61 -22.28 -55.93 -20.45
N ASP A 62 -22.66 -55.52 -21.66
CA ASP A 62 -21.80 -54.71 -22.55
C ASP A 62 -21.64 -53.29 -22.04
N PHE A 63 -22.69 -52.73 -21.47
CA PHE A 63 -22.61 -51.45 -20.80
C PHE A 63 -21.79 -51.51 -19.52
N VAL A 64 -22.03 -52.53 -18.68
CA VAL A 64 -21.31 -52.70 -17.39
C VAL A 64 -19.80 -52.81 -17.60
N ARG A 65 -19.35 -53.56 -18.64
CA ARG A 65 -17.93 -53.68 -18.98
C ARG A 65 -17.26 -52.35 -19.38
N LYS A 66 -18.01 -51.39 -19.93
CA LYS A 66 -17.51 -50.08 -20.35
C LYS A 66 -17.47 -49.06 -19.21
N ILE A 67 -18.18 -49.28 -18.12
CA ILE A 67 -18.29 -48.33 -17.00
C ILE A 67 -16.95 -47.97 -16.40
N PRO A 68 -16.01 -48.90 -16.06
CA PRO A 68 -14.71 -48.52 -15.51
C PRO A 68 -13.93 -47.59 -16.41
N LEU A 69 -14.00 -47.80 -17.73
CA LEU A 69 -13.33 -46.97 -18.72
C LEU A 69 -13.98 -45.57 -18.80
N ILE A 70 -15.33 -45.50 -18.80
CA ILE A 70 -16.08 -44.23 -18.80
C ILE A 70 -15.75 -43.42 -17.56
N VAL A 71 -15.75 -44.06 -16.39
CA VAL A 71 -15.42 -43.40 -15.11
C VAL A 71 -13.97 -42.89 -15.12
N LEU A 72 -13.00 -43.71 -15.58
CA LEU A 72 -11.60 -43.33 -15.67
C LEU A 72 -11.42 -42.11 -16.61
N ILE A 73 -11.97 -42.16 -17.81
CA ILE A 73 -11.94 -41.07 -18.78
C ILE A 73 -12.60 -39.81 -18.19
N GLY A 74 -13.78 -39.98 -17.61
CA GLY A 74 -14.53 -38.86 -17.03
C GLY A 74 -13.81 -38.16 -15.87
N ILE A 75 -13.21 -38.93 -14.94
CA ILE A 75 -12.45 -38.37 -13.81
C ILE A 75 -11.18 -37.70 -14.34
N THR A 76 -10.50 -38.32 -15.31
CA THR A 76 -9.30 -37.70 -15.92
C THR A 76 -9.65 -36.38 -16.63
N LEU A 77 -10.68 -36.38 -17.45
CA LEU A 77 -11.17 -35.19 -18.15
C LEU A 77 -11.61 -34.11 -17.16
N ARG A 78 -12.33 -34.48 -16.09
CA ARG A 78 -12.71 -33.59 -14.99
C ARG A 78 -11.49 -32.95 -14.34
N GLY A 79 -10.44 -33.72 -14.07
CA GLY A 79 -9.18 -33.24 -13.47
C GLY A 79 -8.46 -32.24 -14.40
N ILE A 80 -8.33 -32.55 -15.69
CA ILE A 80 -7.69 -31.69 -16.68
C ILE A 80 -8.45 -30.35 -16.80
N VAL A 81 -9.77 -30.42 -16.98
CA VAL A 81 -10.63 -29.25 -17.15
C VAL A 81 -10.65 -28.37 -15.90
N SER A 82 -10.69 -28.99 -14.70
CA SER A 82 -10.61 -28.28 -13.42
C SER A 82 -9.28 -27.53 -13.28
N SER A 83 -8.17 -28.22 -13.58
CA SER A 83 -6.83 -27.62 -13.52
C SER A 83 -6.66 -26.47 -14.52
N LEU A 84 -7.15 -26.67 -15.75
CA LEU A 84 -7.12 -25.63 -16.79
C LEU A 84 -7.95 -24.40 -16.37
N GLY A 85 -9.16 -24.61 -15.88
CA GLY A 85 -10.03 -23.54 -15.42
C GLY A 85 -9.40 -22.74 -14.27
N SER A 86 -8.90 -23.44 -13.24
CA SER A 86 -8.22 -22.82 -12.11
C SER A 86 -6.96 -22.05 -12.53
N TYR A 87 -6.13 -22.65 -13.41
CA TYR A 87 -4.93 -21.97 -13.93
C TYR A 87 -5.26 -20.69 -14.68
N CYS A 88 -6.20 -20.74 -15.62
CA CYS A 88 -6.59 -19.57 -16.41
C CYS A 88 -7.13 -18.44 -15.53
N MET A 89 -8.00 -18.75 -14.58
CA MET A 89 -8.59 -17.75 -13.69
C MET A 89 -7.54 -17.14 -12.76
N THR A 90 -6.66 -17.97 -12.17
CA THR A 90 -5.55 -17.50 -11.34
C THR A 90 -4.57 -16.64 -12.14
N TRP A 91 -4.26 -17.03 -13.36
CA TRP A 91 -3.38 -16.25 -14.24
C TRP A 91 -3.95 -14.85 -14.53
N VAL A 92 -5.25 -14.76 -14.83
CA VAL A 92 -5.94 -13.46 -15.04
C VAL A 92 -5.85 -12.61 -13.77
N ALA A 93 -6.15 -13.20 -12.59
CA ALA A 93 -6.07 -12.49 -11.32
C ALA A 93 -4.67 -11.91 -11.07
N ARG A 94 -3.64 -12.76 -11.20
CA ARG A 94 -2.24 -12.33 -10.97
C ARG A 94 -1.78 -11.29 -11.98
N SER A 95 -2.26 -11.34 -13.20
CA SER A 95 -1.99 -10.33 -14.22
C SER A 95 -2.63 -8.99 -13.87
N VAL A 96 -3.87 -8.98 -13.39
CA VAL A 96 -4.54 -7.76 -12.90
C VAL A 96 -3.82 -7.18 -11.68
N VAL A 97 -3.40 -8.02 -10.70
CA VAL A 97 -2.58 -7.57 -9.56
C VAL A 97 -1.31 -6.89 -10.01
N LYS A 98 -0.57 -7.51 -10.93
CA LYS A 98 0.68 -6.94 -11.47
C LYS A 98 0.43 -5.54 -12.04
N VAL A 99 -0.57 -5.40 -12.91
CA VAL A 99 -0.90 -4.11 -13.55
C VAL A 99 -1.32 -3.07 -12.51
N LEU A 100 -2.20 -3.43 -11.57
CA LEU A 100 -2.65 -2.51 -10.52
C LEU A 100 -1.51 -2.08 -9.61
N ARG A 101 -0.62 -3.01 -9.19
CA ARG A 101 0.56 -2.66 -8.38
C ARG A 101 1.48 -1.69 -9.09
N GLN A 102 1.72 -1.89 -10.39
CA GLN A 102 2.55 -0.99 -11.20
C GLN A 102 1.94 0.41 -11.29
N ILE A 103 0.63 0.49 -11.58
CA ILE A 103 -0.08 1.77 -11.69
C ILE A 103 -0.12 2.48 -10.34
N VAL A 104 -0.46 1.76 -9.25
CA VAL A 104 -0.52 2.33 -7.90
C VAL A 104 0.85 2.83 -7.44
N PHE A 105 1.90 2.05 -7.65
CA PHE A 105 3.26 2.44 -7.29
C PHE A 105 3.73 3.67 -8.08
N SER A 106 3.52 3.65 -9.40
CA SER A 106 3.82 4.82 -10.24
C SER A 106 3.04 6.06 -9.80
N HIS A 107 1.74 5.90 -9.48
CA HIS A 107 0.91 7.01 -9.01
C HIS A 107 1.39 7.58 -7.67
N ILE A 108 1.72 6.69 -6.72
CA ILE A 108 2.23 7.10 -5.39
C ILE A 108 3.48 7.98 -5.55
N ILE A 109 4.46 7.57 -6.36
CA ILE A 109 5.71 8.34 -6.52
C ILE A 109 5.48 9.76 -7.06
N HIS A 110 4.39 9.98 -7.80
CA HIS A 110 4.07 11.27 -8.39
C HIS A 110 3.01 12.07 -7.61
N LEU A 111 2.66 11.63 -6.40
CA LEU A 111 1.75 12.39 -5.52
C LEU A 111 2.46 13.64 -4.97
N PRO A 112 1.72 14.74 -4.71
CA PRO A 112 2.28 15.95 -4.10
C PRO A 112 2.75 15.70 -2.66
N ALA A 113 3.70 16.52 -2.19
CA ALA A 113 4.31 16.39 -0.87
C ALA A 113 3.28 16.45 0.27
N ASP A 114 2.24 17.27 0.16
CA ASP A 114 1.16 17.39 1.15
C ASP A 114 0.52 16.04 1.51
N TYR A 115 0.44 15.13 0.55
CA TYR A 115 -0.12 13.81 0.79
C TYR A 115 0.78 12.95 1.68
N TYR A 116 2.10 13.08 1.54
CA TYR A 116 3.07 12.33 2.35
C TYR A 116 3.17 12.84 3.78
N ASP A 117 2.85 14.12 4.02
CA ASP A 117 2.78 14.69 5.37
C ASP A 117 1.62 14.12 6.19
N GLU A 118 0.52 13.72 5.52
CA GLU A 118 -0.66 13.16 6.17
C GLU A 118 -0.68 11.63 6.21
N ALA A 119 -0.10 10.98 5.19
CA ALA A 119 -0.14 9.54 5.03
C ALA A 119 1.08 8.85 5.66
N THR A 120 0.85 7.83 6.49
CA THR A 120 1.95 7.00 6.98
C THR A 120 2.45 6.02 5.91
N SER A 121 3.76 5.72 5.91
CA SER A 121 4.37 4.73 4.98
C SER A 121 3.67 3.37 5.07
N GLY A 122 3.25 2.96 6.27
CA GLY A 122 2.50 1.72 6.47
C GLY A 122 1.14 1.70 5.77
N GLN A 123 0.43 2.84 5.74
CA GLN A 123 -0.84 2.96 5.02
C GLN A 123 -0.64 2.84 3.50
N LEU A 124 0.40 3.46 2.96
CA LEU A 124 0.73 3.37 1.53
C LEU A 124 1.14 1.96 1.11
N LEU A 125 1.99 1.31 1.90
CA LEU A 125 2.38 -0.09 1.69
C LEU A 125 1.17 -1.03 1.77
N SER A 126 0.27 -0.82 2.73
CA SER A 126 -0.97 -1.61 2.85
C SER A 126 -1.84 -1.51 1.58
N LYS A 127 -1.94 -0.33 0.96
CA LYS A 127 -2.69 -0.16 -0.29
C LYS A 127 -2.08 -0.96 -1.44
N ILE A 128 -0.74 -0.94 -1.59
CA ILE A 128 -0.03 -1.68 -2.65
C ILE A 128 -0.10 -3.19 -2.45
N LEU A 129 0.11 -3.66 -1.20
CA LEU A 129 0.29 -5.08 -0.91
C LEU A 129 -1.04 -5.76 -0.59
N TYR A 130 -1.88 -5.14 0.24
CA TYR A 130 -3.09 -5.76 0.77
C TYR A 130 -4.35 -5.40 -0.02
N ASP A 131 -4.62 -4.11 -0.24
CA ASP A 131 -5.86 -3.69 -0.91
C ASP A 131 -5.90 -4.17 -2.37
N VAL A 132 -4.78 -4.09 -3.10
CA VAL A 132 -4.67 -4.63 -4.47
C VAL A 132 -4.89 -6.15 -4.48
N GLU A 133 -4.38 -6.90 -3.49
CA GLU A 133 -4.60 -8.35 -3.38
C GLU A 133 -6.08 -8.68 -3.14
N GLN A 134 -6.79 -7.89 -2.32
CA GLN A 134 -8.24 -8.05 -2.11
C GLN A 134 -9.04 -7.86 -3.41
N VAL A 135 -8.61 -6.93 -4.26
CA VAL A 135 -9.21 -6.72 -5.60
C VAL A 135 -9.07 -7.97 -6.47
N ALA A 136 -7.91 -8.61 -6.43
CA ALA A 136 -7.64 -9.82 -7.21
C ALA A 136 -8.51 -11.00 -6.79
N GLN A 137 -8.65 -11.22 -5.48
CA GLN A 137 -9.49 -12.29 -4.95
C GLN A 137 -10.94 -12.20 -5.44
N VAL A 138 -11.47 -10.98 -5.62
CA VAL A 138 -12.81 -10.79 -6.19
C VAL A 138 -12.83 -11.03 -7.69
N SER A 139 -11.79 -10.62 -8.39
CA SER A 139 -11.75 -10.71 -9.86
C SER A 139 -11.62 -12.14 -10.38
N ALA A 140 -10.99 -13.04 -9.62
CA ALA A 140 -10.78 -14.43 -10.03
C ALA A 140 -11.55 -15.43 -9.19
N ASP A 141 -11.31 -15.45 -7.87
CA ASP A 141 -11.87 -16.51 -7.02
C ASP A 141 -13.39 -16.39 -6.93
N ALA A 142 -13.91 -15.17 -6.68
CA ALA A 142 -15.35 -14.97 -6.59
C ALA A 142 -16.06 -15.22 -7.93
N LEU A 143 -15.44 -14.83 -9.06
CA LEU A 143 -16.03 -15.07 -10.39
C LEU A 143 -16.00 -16.56 -10.75
N THR A 144 -14.89 -17.24 -10.46
CA THR A 144 -14.77 -18.70 -10.64
C THR A 144 -15.79 -19.43 -9.82
N ASP A 145 -15.85 -19.16 -8.52
CA ASP A 145 -16.81 -19.78 -7.60
C ASP A 145 -18.24 -19.50 -8.00
N PHE A 146 -18.55 -18.29 -8.46
CA PHE A 146 -19.89 -17.93 -8.92
C PHE A 146 -20.29 -18.74 -10.14
N ILE A 147 -19.47 -18.75 -11.20
CA ILE A 147 -19.76 -19.43 -12.47
C ILE A 147 -19.85 -20.94 -12.24
N GLN A 148 -18.84 -21.52 -11.60
CA GLN A 148 -18.77 -22.96 -11.35
C GLN A 148 -19.95 -23.44 -10.51
N ASN A 149 -20.28 -22.76 -9.41
CA ASN A 149 -21.35 -23.20 -8.52
C ASN A 149 -22.73 -22.92 -9.10
N ILE A 150 -22.95 -21.83 -9.84
CA ILE A 150 -24.23 -21.62 -10.55
C ILE A 150 -24.45 -22.68 -11.63
N CYS A 151 -23.43 -22.94 -12.47
CA CYS A 151 -23.55 -23.96 -13.51
C CYS A 151 -23.78 -25.34 -12.93
N LEU A 152 -23.13 -25.67 -11.81
CA LEU A 152 -23.34 -26.93 -11.12
C LEU A 152 -24.77 -27.03 -10.54
N VAL A 153 -25.29 -25.97 -9.91
CA VAL A 153 -26.67 -25.93 -9.40
C VAL A 153 -27.68 -26.14 -10.54
N ILE A 154 -27.50 -25.41 -11.66
CA ILE A 154 -28.37 -25.54 -12.84
C ILE A 154 -28.27 -26.96 -13.40
N GLY A 155 -27.04 -27.51 -13.55
CA GLY A 155 -26.83 -28.87 -14.05
C GLY A 155 -27.49 -29.94 -13.18
N LEU A 156 -27.30 -29.86 -11.85
CA LEU A 156 -27.92 -30.82 -10.92
C LEU A 156 -29.44 -30.70 -10.89
N LEU A 157 -30.01 -29.50 -10.89
CA LEU A 157 -31.44 -29.27 -10.99
C LEU A 157 -32.01 -29.81 -12.31
N THR A 158 -31.30 -29.63 -13.41
CA THR A 158 -31.71 -30.20 -14.71
C THR A 158 -31.71 -31.72 -14.67
N VAL A 159 -30.68 -32.35 -14.11
CA VAL A 159 -30.61 -33.80 -13.92
C VAL A 159 -31.76 -34.29 -13.07
N MET A 160 -32.05 -33.65 -11.94
CA MET A 160 -33.17 -33.99 -11.08
C MET A 160 -34.52 -33.89 -11.82
N MET A 161 -34.74 -32.79 -12.57
CA MET A 161 -35.98 -32.59 -13.35
C MET A 161 -36.15 -33.65 -14.44
N VAL A 162 -35.08 -34.04 -15.12
CA VAL A 162 -35.10 -35.08 -16.16
C VAL A 162 -35.37 -36.48 -15.57
N ILE A 163 -34.86 -36.75 -14.35
CA ILE A 163 -35.08 -38.05 -13.68
C ILE A 163 -36.50 -38.18 -13.15
N CYS A 164 -36.97 -37.19 -12.38
CA CYS A 164 -38.33 -37.17 -11.81
C CYS A 164 -38.70 -35.73 -11.42
N TRP A 165 -39.52 -35.06 -12.25
CA TRP A 165 -39.87 -33.66 -12.04
C TRP A 165 -40.75 -33.45 -10.78
N GLN A 166 -41.56 -34.43 -10.41
CA GLN A 166 -42.44 -34.34 -9.24
C GLN A 166 -41.63 -34.25 -7.93
N LEU A 167 -40.64 -35.14 -7.76
CA LEU A 167 -39.75 -35.13 -6.59
C LEU A 167 -38.84 -33.90 -6.59
N SER A 168 -38.42 -33.45 -7.76
CA SER A 168 -37.60 -32.25 -7.91
C SER A 168 -38.33 -30.98 -7.49
N LEU A 169 -39.63 -30.89 -7.79
CA LEU A 169 -40.46 -29.74 -7.43
C LEU A 169 -40.67 -29.65 -5.91
N MET A 170 -40.80 -30.81 -5.25
CA MET A 170 -40.83 -30.87 -3.78
C MET A 170 -39.54 -30.40 -3.14
N PHE A 171 -38.39 -30.76 -3.73
CA PHE A 171 -37.10 -30.24 -3.24
C PHE A 171 -36.96 -28.72 -3.41
N LEU A 172 -37.44 -28.17 -4.53
CA LEU A 172 -37.41 -26.72 -4.77
C LEU A 172 -38.13 -25.94 -3.66
N LEU A 173 -39.15 -26.52 -3.00
CA LEU A 173 -39.82 -25.92 -1.84
C LEU A 173 -38.89 -25.77 -0.61
N THR A 174 -37.81 -26.54 -0.53
CA THR A 174 -36.84 -26.41 0.60
C THR A 174 -35.88 -25.23 0.42
N ILE A 175 -35.64 -24.76 -0.81
CA ILE A 175 -34.68 -23.68 -1.12
C ILE A 175 -34.99 -22.36 -0.40
N PRO A 176 -36.24 -21.87 -0.35
CA PRO A 176 -36.59 -20.66 0.39
C PRO A 176 -36.22 -20.73 1.88
N PHE A 177 -36.44 -21.90 2.52
CA PHE A 177 -36.12 -22.10 3.94
C PHE A 177 -34.61 -22.05 4.17
N VAL A 178 -33.80 -22.65 3.31
CA VAL A 178 -32.34 -22.53 3.33
C VAL A 178 -31.95 -21.06 3.17
N GLY A 179 -32.55 -20.34 2.23
CA GLY A 179 -32.29 -18.90 2.00
C GLY A 179 -32.57 -18.05 3.22
N ILE A 180 -33.64 -18.29 3.96
CA ILE A 180 -34.01 -17.58 5.19
C ILE A 180 -32.94 -17.80 6.27
N ILE A 181 -32.54 -19.06 6.53
CA ILE A 181 -31.53 -19.40 7.54
C ILE A 181 -30.19 -18.72 7.23
N VAL A 182 -29.77 -18.85 5.97
CA VAL A 182 -28.52 -18.26 5.49
C VAL A 182 -28.53 -16.73 5.62
N ASN A 183 -29.60 -16.07 5.20
CA ASN A 183 -29.72 -14.62 5.28
C ASN A 183 -29.69 -14.09 6.73
N TYR A 184 -30.42 -14.76 7.63
CA TYR A 184 -30.43 -14.44 9.05
C TYR A 184 -29.02 -14.54 9.67
N THR A 185 -28.35 -15.68 9.39
CA THR A 185 -27.00 -15.92 9.93
C THR A 185 -25.97 -14.93 9.34
N ASN A 186 -26.04 -14.65 8.03
CA ASN A 186 -25.12 -13.72 7.39
C ASN A 186 -25.21 -12.31 8.00
N LYS A 187 -26.42 -11.81 8.29
CA LYS A 187 -26.61 -10.53 8.99
C LYS A 187 -25.95 -10.52 10.36
N ARG A 188 -26.09 -11.61 11.13
CA ARG A 188 -25.49 -11.77 12.46
C ARG A 188 -23.96 -11.84 12.39
N VAL A 189 -23.43 -12.69 11.53
CA VAL A 189 -21.98 -12.84 11.31
C VAL A 189 -21.35 -11.53 10.89
N ARG A 190 -21.94 -10.79 9.94
CA ARG A 190 -21.45 -9.50 9.49
C ARG A 190 -21.30 -8.50 10.64
N ARG A 191 -22.30 -8.41 11.54
CA ARG A 191 -22.27 -7.52 12.70
C ARG A 191 -21.14 -7.88 13.68
N ILE A 192 -20.91 -9.17 13.90
CA ILE A 192 -19.86 -9.64 14.82
C ILE A 192 -18.47 -9.48 14.17
N SER A 193 -18.33 -9.78 12.87
CA SER A 193 -17.06 -9.63 12.14
C SER A 193 -16.56 -8.19 12.14
N HIS A 194 -17.44 -7.20 12.12
CA HIS A 194 -17.05 -5.79 12.27
C HIS A 194 -16.40 -5.52 13.65
N LYS A 195 -16.89 -6.17 14.71
CA LYS A 195 -16.27 -6.08 16.04
C LYS A 195 -14.92 -6.78 16.10
N VAL A 196 -14.80 -7.93 15.45
CA VAL A 196 -13.52 -8.66 15.33
C VAL A 196 -12.46 -7.80 14.66
N GLN A 197 -12.78 -7.15 13.55
CA GLN A 197 -11.84 -6.26 12.85
C GLN A 197 -11.36 -5.10 13.73
N LYS A 198 -12.29 -4.45 14.44
CA LYS A 198 -11.93 -3.38 15.38
C LYS A 198 -11.00 -3.88 16.47
N THR A 199 -11.33 -5.01 17.09
CA THR A 199 -10.51 -5.58 18.17
C THR A 199 -9.14 -6.04 17.68
N MET A 200 -9.04 -6.55 16.43
CA MET A 200 -7.75 -6.90 15.84
C MET A 200 -6.88 -5.67 15.60
N GLY A 201 -7.49 -4.53 15.22
CA GLY A 201 -6.80 -3.24 15.18
C GLY A 201 -6.21 -2.86 16.54
N GLU A 202 -6.99 -2.96 17.63
CA GLU A 202 -6.54 -2.68 19.00
C GLU A 202 -5.38 -3.61 19.43
N VAL A 203 -5.42 -4.91 19.08
CA VAL A 203 -4.34 -5.87 19.34
C VAL A 203 -3.06 -5.47 18.58
N THR A 204 -3.20 -5.07 17.33
CA THR A 204 -2.05 -4.63 16.49
C THR A 204 -1.44 -3.34 17.04
N GLU A 205 -2.26 -2.39 17.45
CA GLU A 205 -1.83 -1.12 18.04
C GLU A 205 -1.02 -1.35 19.32
N ILE A 206 -1.54 -2.16 20.26
CA ILE A 206 -0.84 -2.52 21.51
C ILE A 206 0.51 -3.21 21.20
N ALA A 207 0.53 -4.13 20.24
CA ALA A 207 1.77 -4.82 19.87
C ALA A 207 2.80 -3.85 19.24
N SER A 208 2.36 -2.97 18.35
CA SER A 208 3.23 -1.97 17.70
C SER A 208 3.83 -1.02 18.73
N GLU A 209 2.98 -0.49 19.63
CA GLU A 209 3.38 0.42 20.70
C GLU A 209 4.44 -0.20 21.61
N ALA A 210 4.25 -1.47 22.02
CA ALA A 210 5.20 -2.19 22.86
C ALA A 210 6.52 -2.52 22.12
N ILE A 211 6.47 -2.83 20.83
CA ILE A 211 7.65 -3.13 20.01
C ILE A 211 8.44 -1.85 19.73
N GLU A 212 7.80 -0.76 19.34
CA GLU A 212 8.45 0.53 19.11
C GLU A 212 9.04 1.10 20.40
N GLY A 213 8.30 0.97 21.51
CA GLY A 213 8.70 1.41 22.83
C GLY A 213 9.56 0.42 23.64
N TYR A 214 10.14 -0.64 23.03
CA TYR A 214 10.78 -1.75 23.76
C TYR A 214 11.86 -1.30 24.77
N ARG A 215 12.61 -0.24 24.46
CA ARG A 215 13.64 0.31 25.35
C ARG A 215 13.02 0.91 26.63
N VAL A 216 11.90 1.63 26.47
CA VAL A 216 11.15 2.22 27.58
C VAL A 216 10.55 1.11 28.44
N VAL A 217 9.89 0.13 27.80
CA VAL A 217 9.30 -1.04 28.48
C VAL A 217 10.35 -1.74 29.33
N ARG A 218 11.55 -1.99 28.79
CA ARG A 218 12.64 -2.68 29.53
C ARG A 218 13.26 -1.83 30.64
N ILE A 219 13.51 -0.54 30.39
CA ILE A 219 14.15 0.33 31.41
C ILE A 219 13.24 0.53 32.62
N PHE A 220 11.93 0.62 32.38
CA PHE A 220 10.96 0.86 33.48
C PHE A 220 10.32 -0.42 34.02
N GLY A 221 10.75 -1.62 33.54
CA GLY A 221 10.21 -2.90 34.03
C GLY A 221 8.74 -3.11 33.70
N GLY A 222 8.29 -2.55 32.55
CA GLY A 222 6.89 -2.56 32.10
C GLY A 222 6.42 -3.84 31.43
N GLU A 223 7.27 -4.89 31.28
CA GLU A 223 6.98 -6.10 30.51
C GLU A 223 5.70 -6.79 30.95
N ASN A 224 5.52 -6.98 32.27
CA ASN A 224 4.32 -7.63 32.79
C ASN A 224 3.04 -6.81 32.54
N TYR A 225 3.14 -5.49 32.57
CA TYR A 225 2.02 -4.60 32.24
C TYR A 225 1.60 -4.74 30.79
N GLU A 226 2.56 -4.66 29.85
CA GLU A 226 2.28 -4.78 28.41
C GLU A 226 1.78 -6.18 28.04
N VAL A 227 2.37 -7.25 28.60
CA VAL A 227 1.87 -8.62 28.42
C VAL A 227 0.43 -8.76 28.93
N THR A 228 0.12 -8.16 30.07
CA THR A 228 -1.24 -8.23 30.63
C THR A 228 -2.25 -7.46 29.76
N LYS A 229 -1.86 -6.27 29.25
CA LYS A 229 -2.65 -5.43 28.35
C LYS A 229 -2.92 -6.18 27.04
N PHE A 230 -1.89 -6.79 26.44
CA PHE A 230 -1.99 -7.60 25.23
C PHE A 230 -2.87 -8.83 25.42
N ASN A 231 -2.68 -9.58 26.51
CA ASN A 231 -3.49 -10.77 26.81
C ASN A 231 -4.98 -10.44 26.97
N LYS A 232 -5.33 -9.31 27.59
CA LYS A 232 -6.73 -8.86 27.70
C LYS A 232 -7.34 -8.57 26.33
N ALA A 233 -6.61 -7.87 25.46
CA ALA A 233 -7.07 -7.55 24.11
C ALA A 233 -7.22 -8.83 23.26
N THR A 234 -6.25 -9.74 23.33
CA THR A 234 -6.27 -11.03 22.61
C THR A 234 -7.41 -11.92 23.10
N GLU A 235 -7.66 -11.99 24.41
CA GLU A 235 -8.79 -12.76 24.95
C GLU A 235 -10.15 -12.19 24.51
N TYR A 236 -10.27 -10.87 24.41
CA TYR A 236 -11.46 -10.22 23.87
C TYR A 236 -11.66 -10.53 22.38
N SER A 237 -10.56 -10.53 21.59
CA SER A 237 -10.58 -10.96 20.19
C SER A 237 -11.03 -12.40 20.08
N ARG A 238 -10.43 -13.32 20.83
CA ARG A 238 -10.79 -14.73 20.88
C ARG A 238 -12.28 -14.96 21.16
N LYS A 239 -12.86 -14.25 22.13
CA LYS A 239 -14.29 -14.34 22.45
C LYS A 239 -15.18 -13.92 21.28
N ASN A 240 -14.81 -12.90 20.53
CA ASN A 240 -15.57 -12.45 19.37
C ASN A 240 -15.41 -13.41 18.18
N ASP A 241 -14.21 -13.93 17.95
CA ASP A 241 -13.97 -14.97 16.93
C ASP A 241 -14.76 -16.24 17.21
N MET A 242 -14.83 -16.67 18.47
CA MET A 242 -15.66 -17.81 18.87
C MET A 242 -17.15 -17.57 18.59
N LYS A 243 -17.66 -16.35 18.79
CA LYS A 243 -19.06 -16.02 18.44
C LYS A 243 -19.32 -16.14 16.93
N VAL A 244 -18.34 -15.74 16.11
CA VAL A 244 -18.40 -15.92 14.63
C VAL A 244 -18.38 -17.41 14.29
N ALA A 245 -17.46 -18.19 14.88
CA ALA A 245 -17.33 -19.61 14.65
C ALA A 245 -18.62 -20.38 15.01
N VAL A 246 -19.17 -20.11 16.19
CA VAL A 246 -20.45 -20.70 16.65
C VAL A 246 -21.59 -20.31 15.72
N SER A 247 -21.68 -19.05 15.29
CA SER A 247 -22.74 -18.62 14.36
C SER A 247 -22.62 -19.32 13.01
N LYS A 248 -21.40 -19.54 12.52
CA LYS A 248 -21.15 -20.30 11.28
C LYS A 248 -21.51 -21.80 11.45
N ALA A 249 -21.15 -22.40 12.58
CA ALA A 249 -21.46 -23.79 12.88
C ALA A 249 -22.99 -24.02 12.94
N ILE A 250 -23.73 -23.16 13.64
CA ILE A 250 -25.21 -23.21 13.72
C ILE A 250 -25.82 -23.07 12.32
N ASN A 251 -25.28 -22.19 11.46
CA ASN A 251 -25.76 -22.04 10.09
C ASN A 251 -25.59 -23.34 9.29
N VAL A 252 -24.40 -23.94 9.35
CA VAL A 252 -24.12 -25.19 8.63
C VAL A 252 -25.07 -26.30 9.10
N SER A 253 -25.20 -26.46 10.42
CA SER A 253 -26.12 -27.48 10.98
C SER A 253 -27.57 -27.19 10.65
N GLY A 254 -28.00 -25.94 10.66
CA GLY A 254 -29.37 -25.55 10.27
C GLY A 254 -29.68 -25.86 8.81
N VAL A 255 -28.74 -25.56 7.90
CA VAL A 255 -28.89 -25.90 6.48
C VAL A 255 -28.93 -27.41 6.28
N GLN A 256 -28.07 -28.19 6.97
CA GLN A 256 -28.07 -29.65 6.90
C GLN A 256 -29.41 -30.24 7.38
N LEU A 257 -29.96 -29.69 8.45
CA LEU A 257 -31.26 -30.14 8.99
C LEU A 257 -32.39 -29.90 7.98
N VAL A 258 -32.47 -28.74 7.34
CA VAL A 258 -33.46 -28.45 6.31
C VAL A 258 -33.34 -29.42 5.12
N ILE A 259 -32.12 -29.72 4.71
CA ILE A 259 -31.87 -30.68 3.62
C ILE A 259 -32.28 -32.10 4.07
N ALA A 260 -31.95 -32.50 5.30
CA ALA A 260 -32.37 -33.81 5.84
C ALA A 260 -33.91 -33.95 5.89
N ILE A 261 -34.61 -32.88 6.29
CA ILE A 261 -36.09 -32.83 6.22
C ILE A 261 -36.57 -32.96 4.76
N GLY A 262 -35.91 -32.26 3.82
CA GLY A 262 -36.20 -32.36 2.39
C GLY A 262 -36.01 -33.79 1.87
N ILE A 263 -34.93 -34.46 2.23
CA ILE A 263 -34.69 -35.87 1.89
C ILE A 263 -35.78 -36.78 2.49
N ALA A 264 -36.11 -36.60 3.77
CA ALA A 264 -37.17 -37.37 4.41
C ALA A 264 -38.54 -37.19 3.73
N MET A 265 -38.88 -35.94 3.36
CA MET A 265 -40.11 -35.69 2.58
C MET A 265 -40.10 -36.35 1.22
N ILE A 266 -38.96 -36.36 0.53
CA ILE A 266 -38.82 -37.01 -0.78
C ILE A 266 -38.94 -38.56 -0.64
N ILE A 267 -38.33 -39.15 0.40
CA ILE A 267 -38.46 -40.59 0.67
C ILE A 267 -39.94 -40.92 0.88
N MET A 268 -40.65 -40.14 1.69
CA MET A 268 -42.06 -40.36 1.97
C MET A 268 -42.93 -40.18 0.73
N ALA A 269 -42.63 -39.13 -0.07
CA ALA A 269 -43.32 -38.90 -1.35
C ALA A 269 -43.03 -40.01 -2.37
N ALA A 270 -41.77 -40.49 -2.44
CA ALA A 270 -41.41 -41.59 -3.34
C ALA A 270 -42.17 -42.89 -3.02
N ILE A 271 -42.36 -43.19 -1.73
CA ILE A 271 -43.17 -44.35 -1.29
C ILE A 271 -44.61 -44.17 -1.76
N HIS A 272 -45.24 -43.02 -1.63
CA HIS A 272 -46.60 -42.75 -2.07
C HIS A 272 -46.71 -42.67 -3.60
N LEU A 273 -45.73 -42.04 -4.29
CA LEU A 273 -45.74 -41.98 -5.75
C LEU A 273 -45.41 -43.33 -6.42
N SER A 274 -44.69 -44.22 -5.74
CA SER A 274 -44.37 -45.56 -6.29
C SER A 274 -45.62 -46.41 -6.65
N THR A 275 -46.79 -46.09 -6.08
CA THR A 275 -48.05 -46.65 -6.45
C THR A 275 -48.65 -46.13 -7.77
N VAL A 276 -48.12 -44.93 -8.23
CA VAL A 276 -48.64 -44.24 -9.42
C VAL A 276 -47.58 -44.16 -10.53
N ILE A 277 -46.31 -44.07 -10.14
CA ILE A 277 -45.16 -43.90 -11.05
C ILE A 277 -44.12 -44.95 -10.68
N ILE A 278 -43.59 -45.68 -11.67
CA ILE A 278 -42.51 -46.66 -11.46
C ILE A 278 -41.19 -45.84 -11.34
N ILE A 279 -40.70 -45.62 -10.12
CA ILE A 279 -39.41 -44.99 -9.84
C ILE A 279 -38.38 -46.11 -9.67
N SER A 280 -37.34 -46.14 -10.56
CA SER A 280 -36.27 -47.13 -10.41
C SER A 280 -35.38 -46.79 -9.20
N ALA A 281 -34.72 -47.80 -8.62
CA ALA A 281 -33.77 -47.63 -7.52
C ALA A 281 -32.63 -46.69 -7.92
N GLY A 282 -32.17 -46.78 -9.17
CA GLY A 282 -31.15 -45.87 -9.72
C GLY A 282 -31.61 -44.41 -9.79
N SER A 283 -32.88 -44.18 -10.21
CA SER A 283 -33.45 -42.82 -10.23
C SER A 283 -33.54 -42.21 -8.83
N PHE A 284 -33.99 -43.01 -7.85
CA PHE A 284 -34.10 -42.57 -6.46
C PHE A 284 -32.73 -42.18 -5.85
N LEU A 285 -31.73 -43.06 -5.99
CA LEU A 285 -30.38 -42.80 -5.49
C LEU A 285 -29.70 -41.62 -6.20
N ALA A 286 -29.90 -41.46 -7.51
CA ALA A 286 -29.35 -40.32 -8.25
C ALA A 286 -29.93 -38.97 -7.79
N ILE A 287 -31.22 -38.92 -7.46
CA ILE A 287 -31.88 -37.73 -6.91
C ILE A 287 -31.29 -37.40 -5.53
N ILE A 288 -31.13 -38.38 -4.63
CA ILE A 288 -30.52 -38.17 -3.32
C ILE A 288 -29.08 -37.69 -3.46
N ALA A 289 -28.29 -38.29 -4.34
CA ALA A 289 -26.92 -37.87 -4.63
C ALA A 289 -26.88 -36.43 -5.14
N ALA A 290 -27.76 -36.04 -6.06
CA ALA A 290 -27.87 -34.66 -6.54
C ALA A 290 -28.19 -33.67 -5.42
N MET A 291 -29.12 -34.02 -4.52
CA MET A 291 -29.50 -33.20 -3.37
C MET A 291 -28.32 -32.98 -2.42
N LEU A 292 -27.59 -34.05 -2.08
CA LEU A 292 -26.39 -33.95 -1.23
C LEU A 292 -25.28 -33.11 -1.89
N GLN A 293 -25.13 -33.27 -3.20
CA GLN A 293 -24.15 -32.51 -3.97
C GLN A 293 -24.49 -30.99 -4.04
N LEU A 294 -25.78 -30.62 -3.97
CA LEU A 294 -26.22 -29.21 -3.96
C LEU A 294 -25.82 -28.45 -2.69
N ILE A 295 -25.48 -29.12 -1.59
CA ILE A 295 -25.14 -28.49 -0.31
C ILE A 295 -23.93 -27.58 -0.46
N LYS A 296 -22.85 -28.07 -1.11
CA LYS A 296 -21.60 -27.35 -1.25
C LYS A 296 -21.73 -26.07 -2.11
N PRO A 297 -22.28 -26.13 -3.34
CA PRO A 297 -22.46 -24.93 -4.16
C PRO A 297 -23.40 -23.90 -3.51
N MET A 298 -24.48 -24.32 -2.88
CA MET A 298 -25.37 -23.39 -2.17
C MET A 298 -24.63 -22.65 -1.04
N LYS A 299 -23.83 -23.37 -0.25
CA LYS A 299 -22.99 -22.75 0.79
C LYS A 299 -21.98 -21.74 0.20
N THR A 300 -21.27 -22.10 -0.86
CA THR A 300 -20.29 -21.22 -1.51
C THR A 300 -20.96 -19.96 -2.04
N LEU A 301 -22.08 -20.06 -2.76
CA LEU A 301 -22.83 -18.91 -3.28
C LEU A 301 -23.27 -17.94 -2.17
N THR A 302 -23.60 -18.44 -0.97
CA THR A 302 -23.99 -17.57 0.15
C THR A 302 -22.81 -16.82 0.76
N THR A 303 -21.59 -17.37 0.71
CA THR A 303 -20.37 -16.73 1.23
C THR A 303 -19.74 -15.77 0.24
N LEU A 304 -20.01 -15.90 -1.05
CA LEU A 304 -19.50 -15.05 -2.12
C LEU A 304 -19.76 -13.56 -1.89
N ASN A 305 -20.94 -13.20 -1.39
CA ASN A 305 -21.26 -11.80 -1.13
C ASN A 305 -20.27 -11.13 -0.17
N ALA A 306 -19.81 -11.84 0.86
CA ALA A 306 -18.82 -11.31 1.80
C ALA A 306 -17.45 -11.12 1.13
N THR A 307 -17.04 -12.02 0.25
CA THR A 307 -15.80 -11.90 -0.52
C THR A 307 -15.88 -10.73 -1.49
N ILE A 308 -16.98 -10.59 -2.23
CA ILE A 308 -17.24 -9.48 -3.13
C ILE A 308 -17.19 -8.13 -2.39
N GLN A 309 -17.83 -8.02 -1.22
CA GLN A 309 -17.82 -6.78 -0.44
C GLN A 309 -16.40 -6.39 0.05
N ARG A 310 -15.60 -7.37 0.44
CA ARG A 310 -14.19 -7.11 0.82
C ARG A 310 -13.37 -6.60 -0.36
N GLY A 311 -13.47 -7.20 -1.51
CA GLY A 311 -12.75 -6.75 -2.68
C GLY A 311 -13.25 -5.43 -3.23
N LEU A 312 -14.55 -5.11 -3.10
CA LEU A 312 -15.06 -3.78 -3.42
C LEU A 312 -14.49 -2.71 -2.48
N ALA A 313 -14.32 -3.03 -1.19
CA ALA A 313 -13.68 -2.11 -0.25
C ALA A 313 -12.20 -1.88 -0.61
N GLY A 314 -11.47 -2.95 -0.98
CA GLY A 314 -10.10 -2.83 -1.50
C GLY A 314 -10.04 -2.02 -2.80
N ALA A 315 -10.95 -2.27 -3.74
CA ALA A 315 -11.04 -1.51 -4.98
C ALA A 315 -11.36 -0.02 -4.73
N GLU A 316 -12.26 0.29 -3.79
CA GLU A 316 -12.57 1.67 -3.40
C GLU A 316 -11.34 2.37 -2.81
N SER A 317 -10.59 1.69 -1.94
CA SER A 317 -9.34 2.23 -1.36
C SER A 317 -8.30 2.52 -2.44
N VAL A 318 -8.07 1.58 -3.36
CA VAL A 318 -7.12 1.71 -4.47
C VAL A 318 -7.55 2.82 -5.44
N PHE A 319 -8.82 2.86 -5.84
CA PHE A 319 -9.28 3.86 -6.81
C PHE A 319 -9.38 5.26 -6.20
N ASN A 320 -9.73 5.39 -4.92
CA ASN A 320 -9.67 6.69 -4.23
C ASN A 320 -8.24 7.24 -4.22
N LEU A 321 -7.21 6.38 -4.08
CA LEU A 321 -5.82 6.80 -4.22
C LEU A 321 -5.49 7.23 -5.65
N LEU A 322 -5.89 6.44 -6.66
CA LEU A 322 -5.64 6.73 -8.07
C LEU A 322 -6.43 7.95 -8.60
N ASP A 323 -7.45 8.40 -7.89
CA ASP A 323 -8.23 9.58 -8.22
C ASP A 323 -7.67 10.86 -7.58
N LEU A 324 -6.65 10.75 -6.72
CA LEU A 324 -5.93 11.91 -6.20
C LEU A 324 -5.18 12.61 -7.34
N PRO A 325 -5.16 13.94 -7.34
CA PRO A 325 -4.38 14.68 -8.31
C PRO A 325 -2.88 14.40 -8.13
N LEU A 326 -2.18 14.15 -9.23
CA LEU A 326 -0.72 14.09 -9.25
C LEU A 326 -0.14 15.48 -9.05
N GLU A 327 1.15 15.54 -8.69
CA GLU A 327 1.90 16.78 -8.66
C GLU A 327 1.80 17.46 -10.03
N GLN A 328 1.25 18.70 -10.03
CA GLN A 328 0.96 19.40 -11.27
C GLN A 328 2.19 20.20 -11.73
N ASP A 329 2.74 19.84 -12.86
CA ASP A 329 3.70 20.68 -13.57
C ASP A 329 2.98 21.59 -14.56
N LYS A 330 2.76 22.85 -14.15
CA LYS A 330 2.16 23.90 -15.00
C LYS A 330 3.22 24.74 -15.69
N GLY A 331 4.50 24.52 -15.37
CA GLY A 331 5.61 25.26 -15.96
C GLY A 331 5.88 24.82 -17.39
N THR A 332 6.15 25.78 -18.26
CA THR A 332 6.47 25.53 -19.67
C THR A 332 7.86 25.97 -20.06
N ILE A 333 8.53 26.72 -19.18
CA ILE A 333 9.86 27.26 -19.43
C ILE A 333 10.91 26.22 -19.04
N LEU A 334 11.73 25.83 -20.00
CA LEU A 334 12.94 25.04 -19.77
C LEU A 334 14.13 25.97 -19.64
N LYS A 335 14.90 25.87 -18.58
CA LYS A 335 16.10 26.69 -18.34
C LYS A 335 17.29 25.78 -18.11
N GLU A 336 18.13 25.64 -19.11
CA GLU A 336 19.28 24.72 -19.11
C GLU A 336 20.41 25.17 -18.18
N LYS A 337 20.61 26.48 -18.03
CA LYS A 337 21.63 27.06 -17.14
C LYS A 337 21.08 28.28 -16.43
N VAL A 338 21.23 28.30 -15.12
CA VAL A 338 20.88 29.44 -14.26
C VAL A 338 22.13 30.04 -13.63
N LYS A 339 22.10 31.35 -13.39
CA LYS A 339 23.11 32.03 -12.57
C LYS A 339 22.89 31.71 -11.09
N GLY A 340 21.60 31.53 -10.72
CA GLY A 340 21.17 31.11 -9.39
C GLY A 340 20.75 32.27 -8.49
N GLU A 341 20.41 33.45 -9.03
CA GLU A 341 19.79 34.51 -8.23
C GLU A 341 18.37 34.09 -7.83
N ILE A 342 18.07 34.14 -6.54
CA ILE A 342 16.76 33.74 -5.99
C ILE A 342 16.16 34.91 -5.25
N GLU A 343 14.92 35.27 -5.57
CA GLU A 343 14.22 36.36 -4.91
C GLU A 343 12.86 35.90 -4.39
N PHE A 344 12.58 36.17 -3.12
CA PHE A 344 11.31 35.99 -2.45
C PHE A 344 10.59 37.34 -2.36
N GLN A 345 9.42 37.45 -2.96
CA GLN A 345 8.62 38.68 -3.04
C GLN A 345 7.25 38.46 -2.41
N HIS A 346 6.98 39.08 -1.27
CA HIS A 346 5.71 39.03 -0.53
C HIS A 346 5.18 37.61 -0.35
N VAL A 347 6.05 36.68 0.08
CA VAL A 347 5.71 35.25 0.17
C VAL A 347 4.91 34.97 1.43
N PHE A 348 3.71 34.39 1.23
CA PHE A 348 2.86 33.83 2.27
C PHE A 348 2.64 32.34 2.02
N TYR A 349 2.63 31.56 3.08
CA TYR A 349 2.37 30.13 2.98
C TYR A 349 1.62 29.58 4.20
N ALA A 350 0.70 28.64 3.95
CA ALA A 350 -0.04 27.89 4.96
C ALA A 350 -0.16 26.43 4.53
N TYR A 351 0.23 25.47 5.41
CA TYR A 351 0.01 24.03 5.16
C TYR A 351 -1.45 23.63 5.14
N ARG A 352 -2.30 24.35 5.92
CA ARG A 352 -3.75 24.14 5.96
C ARG A 352 -4.46 25.48 5.95
N GLN A 353 -5.68 25.51 5.41
CA GLN A 353 -6.49 26.71 5.44
C GLN A 353 -6.66 27.21 6.89
N GLY A 354 -6.21 28.44 7.16
CA GLY A 354 -6.31 29.11 8.46
C GLY A 354 -5.07 29.05 9.36
N GLN A 355 -4.01 28.31 9.00
CA GLN A 355 -2.74 28.29 9.74
C GLN A 355 -1.59 28.79 8.85
N THR A 356 -1.49 30.10 8.70
CA THR A 356 -0.38 30.72 7.97
C THR A 356 0.92 30.52 8.74
N VAL A 357 1.94 29.98 8.07
CA VAL A 357 3.28 29.70 8.62
C VAL A 357 4.29 30.75 8.19
N LEU A 358 4.16 31.30 6.97
CA LEU A 358 5.00 32.38 6.47
C LEU A 358 4.15 33.62 6.20
N HIS A 359 4.63 34.77 6.67
CA HIS A 359 3.94 36.05 6.59
C HIS A 359 4.83 37.11 5.96
N ASP A 360 4.58 37.47 4.72
CA ASP A 360 5.24 38.56 3.99
C ASP A 360 6.76 38.45 3.99
N VAL A 361 7.27 37.30 3.56
CA VAL A 361 8.72 37.05 3.50
C VAL A 361 9.30 37.66 2.23
N ASN A 362 10.30 38.55 2.40
CA ASN A 362 10.95 39.31 1.33
C ASN A 362 12.45 39.29 1.48
N PHE A 363 13.21 38.64 0.58
CA PHE A 363 14.67 38.69 0.54
C PHE A 363 15.21 38.19 -0.79
N VAL A 364 16.48 38.52 -1.04
CA VAL A 364 17.24 38.12 -2.23
C VAL A 364 18.47 37.32 -1.81
N ILE A 365 18.76 36.26 -2.54
CA ILE A 365 20.00 35.50 -2.52
C ILE A 365 20.70 35.76 -3.85
N GLU A 366 21.78 36.52 -3.81
CA GLU A 366 22.59 36.85 -4.99
C GLU A 366 23.26 35.59 -5.55
N ALA A 367 23.44 35.53 -6.86
CA ALA A 367 24.08 34.41 -7.52
C ALA A 367 25.46 34.09 -6.94
N GLY A 368 25.72 32.83 -6.60
CA GLY A 368 26.99 32.36 -6.04
C GLY A 368 27.24 32.78 -4.59
N THR A 369 26.26 33.36 -3.88
CA THR A 369 26.35 33.70 -2.46
C THR A 369 25.64 32.71 -1.56
N SER A 370 25.98 32.76 -0.27
CA SER A 370 25.32 31.92 0.74
C SER A 370 24.47 32.75 1.70
N VAL A 371 23.23 32.30 1.94
CA VAL A 371 22.30 32.90 2.90
C VAL A 371 21.93 31.87 3.96
N ALA A 372 22.14 32.25 5.24
CA ALA A 372 21.76 31.42 6.38
C ALA A 372 20.41 31.85 6.98
N LEU A 373 19.45 30.94 7.09
CA LEU A 373 18.20 31.12 7.83
C LEU A 373 18.42 30.71 9.28
N VAL A 374 18.19 31.62 10.22
CA VAL A 374 18.38 31.41 11.66
C VAL A 374 17.10 31.75 12.41
N GLY A 375 16.82 31.08 13.51
CA GLY A 375 15.63 31.32 14.34
C GLY A 375 15.22 30.08 15.13
N HIS A 376 14.27 30.25 16.05
CA HIS A 376 13.73 29.14 16.85
C HIS A 376 13.07 28.04 16.00
N SER A 377 12.91 26.84 16.58
CA SER A 377 12.13 25.78 15.95
C SER A 377 10.71 26.28 15.67
N GLY A 378 10.14 25.90 14.52
CA GLY A 378 8.83 26.39 14.09
C GLY A 378 8.77 27.82 13.53
N SER A 379 9.91 28.51 13.34
CA SER A 379 9.93 29.87 12.76
C SER A 379 9.72 29.93 11.23
N GLY A 380 9.60 28.78 10.54
CA GLY A 380 9.32 28.72 9.09
C GLY A 380 10.53 28.47 8.19
N LYS A 381 11.73 28.21 8.73
CA LYS A 381 12.98 28.00 7.95
C LYS A 381 12.89 26.84 6.96
N THR A 382 12.50 25.66 7.45
CA THR A 382 12.34 24.45 6.62
C THR A 382 11.22 24.63 5.58
N THR A 383 10.19 25.40 5.90
CA THR A 383 9.13 25.75 4.95
C THR A 383 9.68 26.57 3.79
N ILE A 384 10.51 27.60 4.05
CA ILE A 384 11.17 28.39 2.99
C ILE A 384 12.01 27.49 2.08
N ALA A 385 12.81 26.59 2.65
CA ALA A 385 13.63 25.65 1.89
C ALA A 385 12.81 24.68 1.04
N SER A 386 11.63 24.28 1.52
CA SER A 386 10.72 23.36 0.82
C SER A 386 9.91 24.03 -0.29
N LEU A 387 9.68 25.34 -0.20
CA LEU A 387 9.00 26.11 -1.25
C LEU A 387 9.88 26.30 -2.50
N LEU A 388 11.18 26.37 -2.34
CA LEU A 388 12.11 26.63 -3.45
C LEU A 388 12.09 25.50 -4.51
N PRO A 389 12.15 24.19 -4.17
CA PRO A 389 12.00 23.10 -5.13
C PRO A 389 10.53 22.83 -5.52
N ARG A 390 9.60 23.69 -5.10
CA ARG A 390 8.15 23.53 -5.32
C ARG A 390 7.61 22.19 -4.80
N PHE A 391 8.04 21.78 -3.59
CA PHE A 391 7.35 20.69 -2.91
C PHE A 391 5.95 21.10 -2.45
N TYR A 392 5.76 22.40 -2.21
CA TYR A 392 4.49 23.03 -1.87
C TYR A 392 4.26 24.25 -2.76
N GLU A 393 2.99 24.51 -3.07
CA GLU A 393 2.59 25.69 -3.84
C GLU A 393 2.37 26.89 -2.92
N LEU A 394 2.79 28.09 -3.37
CA LEU A 394 2.63 29.34 -2.62
C LEU A 394 1.15 29.68 -2.40
N SER A 395 0.82 30.21 -1.21
CA SER A 395 -0.49 30.79 -0.96
C SER A 395 -0.64 32.16 -1.62
N GLN A 396 0.40 33.02 -1.49
CA GLN A 396 0.49 34.34 -2.12
C GLN A 396 1.98 34.73 -2.29
N GLY A 397 2.24 35.71 -3.15
CA GLY A 397 3.59 36.17 -3.46
C GLY A 397 4.23 35.42 -4.63
N VAL A 398 5.50 35.69 -4.87
CA VAL A 398 6.27 35.10 -5.96
C VAL A 398 7.68 34.75 -5.47
N ILE A 399 8.19 33.61 -5.92
CA ILE A 399 9.62 33.27 -5.83
C ILE A 399 10.14 33.25 -7.26
N THR A 400 11.23 33.96 -7.52
CA THR A 400 11.85 34.00 -8.84
C THR A 400 13.24 33.36 -8.81
N LEU A 401 13.61 32.77 -9.94
CA LEU A 401 14.95 32.25 -10.23
C LEU A 401 15.50 32.99 -11.46
N ASP A 402 16.53 33.80 -11.27
CA ASP A 402 17.07 34.73 -12.27
C ASP A 402 15.96 35.57 -12.93
N GLY A 403 15.07 36.14 -12.12
CA GLY A 403 13.94 36.97 -12.55
C GLY A 403 12.75 36.23 -13.16
N VAL A 404 12.79 34.89 -13.28
CA VAL A 404 11.67 34.07 -13.79
C VAL A 404 10.93 33.44 -12.60
N PRO A 405 9.61 33.63 -12.47
CA PRO A 405 8.81 32.96 -11.45
C PRO A 405 8.96 31.43 -11.52
N ILE A 406 9.26 30.79 -10.39
CA ILE A 406 9.48 29.33 -10.35
C ILE A 406 8.27 28.51 -10.78
N GLN A 407 7.04 29.07 -10.68
CA GLN A 407 5.81 28.45 -11.16
C GLN A 407 5.73 28.34 -12.69
N GLN A 408 6.51 29.17 -13.42
CA GLN A 408 6.57 29.13 -14.87
C GLN A 408 7.64 28.15 -15.39
N LEU A 409 8.60 27.76 -14.54
CA LEU A 409 9.60 26.75 -14.86
C LEU A 409 8.99 25.36 -14.74
N SER A 410 9.33 24.44 -15.66
CA SER A 410 8.99 23.04 -15.48
C SER A 410 9.64 22.49 -14.21
N LEU A 411 8.94 21.58 -13.50
CA LEU A 411 9.44 21.00 -12.25
C LEU A 411 10.77 20.27 -12.46
N GLU A 412 10.90 19.55 -13.56
CA GLU A 412 12.13 18.86 -13.94
C GLU A 412 13.28 19.86 -14.09
N SER A 413 13.10 20.88 -14.94
CA SER A 413 14.14 21.91 -15.17
C SER A 413 14.48 22.66 -13.88
N LEU A 414 13.49 23.01 -13.04
CA LEU A 414 13.73 23.69 -11.76
C LEU A 414 14.55 22.81 -10.80
N ARG A 415 14.16 21.54 -10.64
CA ARG A 415 14.81 20.60 -9.71
C ARG A 415 16.18 20.12 -10.19
N GLU A 416 16.43 20.14 -11.50
CA GLU A 416 17.77 19.90 -12.05
C GLU A 416 18.77 20.97 -11.59
N GLN A 417 18.34 22.21 -11.43
CA GLN A 417 19.19 23.31 -10.98
C GLN A 417 19.46 23.30 -9.47
N MET A 418 18.92 22.34 -8.71
CA MET A 418 19.00 22.33 -7.25
C MET A 418 19.59 21.03 -6.72
N SER A 419 20.42 21.13 -5.69
CA SER A 419 20.85 20.00 -4.85
C SER A 419 20.36 20.22 -3.42
N LEU A 420 19.97 19.13 -2.77
CA LEU A 420 19.49 19.14 -1.37
C LEU A 420 20.34 18.22 -0.52
N VAL A 421 20.83 18.74 0.61
CA VAL A 421 21.42 17.95 1.69
C VAL A 421 20.51 18.13 2.91
N SER A 422 19.72 17.12 3.20
CA SER A 422 18.71 17.15 4.28
C SER A 422 19.31 16.73 5.63
N GLN A 423 18.65 17.13 6.72
CA GLN A 423 18.97 16.74 8.10
C GLN A 423 18.91 15.21 8.26
N ASN A 424 17.82 14.61 7.81
CA ASN A 424 17.62 13.17 7.83
C ASN A 424 18.04 12.58 6.49
N VAL A 425 19.27 12.05 6.44
CA VAL A 425 19.80 11.45 5.21
C VAL A 425 19.14 10.11 4.95
N THR A 426 18.41 10.02 3.84
CA THR A 426 17.87 8.75 3.34
C THR A 426 18.87 8.07 2.41
N LEU A 427 19.28 6.86 2.76
CA LEU A 427 20.06 5.97 1.91
C LEU A 427 19.20 4.76 1.51
N PHE A 428 19.31 4.41 0.25
CA PHE A 428 18.62 3.22 -0.29
C PHE A 428 19.43 1.97 0.01
N ASN A 429 18.77 0.84 0.21
CA ASN A 429 19.42 -0.45 0.42
C ASN A 429 20.10 -0.95 -0.86
N ASP A 430 21.17 -0.28 -1.24
CA ASP A 430 21.98 -0.52 -2.42
C ASP A 430 23.46 -0.29 -2.08
N THR A 431 24.34 -0.31 -3.08
CA THR A 431 25.75 -0.01 -2.89
C THR A 431 25.99 1.46 -2.56
N LEU A 432 27.14 1.76 -1.96
CA LEU A 432 27.60 3.15 -1.73
C LEU A 432 27.71 3.91 -3.07
N ALA A 433 28.25 3.26 -4.10
CA ALA A 433 28.34 3.84 -5.43
C ALA A 433 26.97 4.25 -5.98
N ASN A 434 25.97 3.37 -5.91
CA ASN A 434 24.61 3.66 -6.39
C ASN A 434 23.94 4.76 -5.56
N ASN A 435 24.18 4.79 -4.25
CA ASN A 435 23.69 5.86 -3.39
C ASN A 435 24.29 7.23 -3.75
N ILE A 436 25.55 7.30 -4.13
CA ILE A 436 26.17 8.54 -4.63
C ILE A 436 25.65 8.87 -6.03
N ALA A 437 25.57 7.88 -6.93
CA ALA A 437 25.08 8.00 -8.30
C ALA A 437 23.63 8.50 -8.39
N TYR A 438 22.87 8.43 -7.28
CA TYR A 438 21.50 8.98 -7.21
C TYR A 438 21.43 10.48 -7.53
N GLY A 439 22.53 11.21 -7.37
CA GLY A 439 22.66 12.59 -7.82
C GLY A 439 22.71 12.73 -9.36
N ARG A 440 23.27 11.73 -10.06
CA ARG A 440 23.41 11.66 -11.51
C ARG A 440 23.61 10.22 -11.95
N PHE A 441 22.54 9.54 -12.39
CA PHE A 441 22.56 8.12 -12.71
C PHE A 441 23.51 7.72 -13.85
N GLU A 442 23.81 8.65 -14.77
CA GLU A 442 24.72 8.42 -15.91
C GLU A 442 26.20 8.67 -15.58
N ALA A 443 26.53 8.96 -14.31
CA ALA A 443 27.89 9.25 -13.91
C ALA A 443 28.81 8.03 -14.04
N SER A 444 30.03 8.25 -14.53
CA SER A 444 31.04 7.21 -14.58
C SER A 444 31.53 6.84 -13.17
N ARG A 445 32.08 5.63 -13.03
CA ARG A 445 32.69 5.18 -11.78
C ARG A 445 33.74 6.16 -11.22
N GLU A 446 34.54 6.75 -12.12
CA GLU A 446 35.56 7.72 -11.76
C GLU A 446 34.94 9.02 -11.19
N GLN A 447 33.84 9.49 -11.78
CA GLN A 447 33.10 10.65 -11.28
C GLN A 447 32.51 10.38 -9.89
N ILE A 448 31.95 9.18 -9.67
CA ILE A 448 31.42 8.77 -8.36
C ILE A 448 32.53 8.78 -7.30
N ILE A 449 33.68 8.18 -7.60
CA ILE A 449 34.85 8.14 -6.69
C ILE A 449 35.36 9.56 -6.42
N THR A 450 35.43 10.42 -7.46
CA THR A 450 35.84 11.80 -7.31
C THR A 450 34.92 12.59 -6.39
N ALA A 451 33.60 12.43 -6.55
CA ALA A 451 32.62 13.05 -5.66
C ALA A 451 32.74 12.52 -4.22
N GLY A 452 33.00 11.21 -4.05
CA GLY A 452 33.28 10.61 -2.74
C GLY A 452 34.51 11.18 -2.06
N LYS A 453 35.61 11.41 -2.81
CA LYS A 453 36.84 12.03 -2.31
C LYS A 453 36.59 13.48 -1.90
N LEU A 454 35.93 14.28 -2.73
CA LEU A 454 35.57 15.66 -2.43
C LEU A 454 34.66 15.82 -1.21
N ALA A 455 33.85 14.80 -0.93
CA ALA A 455 33.00 14.75 0.27
C ALA A 455 33.70 14.11 1.49
N TYR A 456 35.00 13.81 1.41
CA TYR A 456 35.72 13.03 2.44
C TYR A 456 35.08 11.69 2.80
N ALA A 457 34.33 11.11 1.88
CA ALA A 457 33.70 9.80 2.06
C ALA A 457 34.63 8.64 1.68
N ASP A 458 35.57 8.87 0.74
CA ASP A 458 36.53 7.87 0.25
C ASP A 458 37.38 7.28 1.37
N GLU A 459 37.68 8.07 2.40
CA GLU A 459 38.49 7.67 3.55
C GLU A 459 37.88 6.48 4.30
N PHE A 460 36.59 6.51 4.63
CA PHE A 460 35.95 5.38 5.28
C PHE A 460 35.51 4.30 4.28
N ILE A 461 35.17 4.69 3.04
CA ILE A 461 34.75 3.72 2.01
C ILE A 461 35.88 2.76 1.64
N SER A 462 37.11 3.27 1.52
CA SER A 462 38.29 2.45 1.20
C SER A 462 38.69 1.45 2.29
N GLN A 463 38.21 1.65 3.53
CA GLN A 463 38.42 0.72 4.64
C GLN A 463 37.38 -0.43 4.67
N LEU A 464 36.31 -0.32 3.88
CA LEU A 464 35.30 -1.37 3.79
C LEU A 464 35.76 -2.51 2.84
N PRO A 465 35.41 -3.76 3.13
CA PRO A 465 35.87 -4.92 2.34
C PRO A 465 35.56 -4.80 0.84
N ASP A 466 34.37 -4.30 0.49
CA ASP A 466 33.92 -4.16 -0.90
C ASP A 466 34.01 -2.70 -1.41
N GLY A 467 34.63 -1.78 -0.62
CA GLY A 467 34.77 -0.36 -0.97
C GLY A 467 33.45 0.27 -1.39
N TYR A 468 33.42 0.92 -2.56
CA TYR A 468 32.21 1.55 -3.11
C TYR A 468 31.08 0.58 -3.46
N ASP A 469 31.34 -0.72 -3.57
CA ASP A 469 30.35 -1.74 -3.86
C ASP A 469 29.72 -2.32 -2.57
N THR A 470 30.13 -1.85 -1.41
CA THR A 470 29.54 -2.20 -0.11
C THR A 470 28.08 -1.77 -0.05
N ARG A 471 27.20 -2.69 0.34
CA ARG A 471 25.78 -2.43 0.57
C ARG A 471 25.57 -1.78 1.94
N VAL A 472 24.77 -0.70 1.99
CA VAL A 472 24.57 0.10 3.21
C VAL A 472 23.48 -0.43 4.15
N GLY A 473 22.69 -1.42 3.73
CA GLY A 473 21.53 -1.90 4.47
C GLY A 473 20.34 -0.93 4.38
N GLU A 474 19.25 -1.28 5.05
CA GLU A 474 18.03 -0.46 5.08
C GLU A 474 18.31 0.87 5.81
N ASN A 475 17.98 1.99 5.16
CA ASN A 475 18.25 3.36 5.65
C ASN A 475 19.71 3.61 6.05
N GLY A 476 20.66 2.83 5.54
CA GLY A 476 22.07 3.01 5.86
C GLY A 476 22.41 2.64 7.31
N VAL A 477 21.72 1.66 7.89
CA VAL A 477 21.88 1.22 9.30
C VAL A 477 23.32 0.81 9.63
N LEU A 478 24.10 0.39 8.64
CA LEU A 478 25.50 -0.03 8.81
C LEU A 478 26.48 1.16 8.87
N LEU A 479 26.01 2.38 8.65
CA LEU A 479 26.83 3.58 8.62
C LEU A 479 26.56 4.48 9.83
N SER A 480 27.60 5.18 10.31
CA SER A 480 27.43 6.23 11.30
C SER A 480 26.65 7.44 10.72
N GLY A 481 26.14 8.32 11.58
CA GLY A 481 25.46 9.55 11.15
C GLY A 481 26.34 10.40 10.23
N GLY A 482 27.60 10.58 10.60
CA GLY A 482 28.58 11.35 9.83
C GLY A 482 28.93 10.71 8.50
N GLN A 483 29.01 9.38 8.43
CA GLN A 483 29.22 8.65 7.17
C GLN A 483 28.04 8.82 6.21
N ARG A 484 26.79 8.69 6.72
CA ARG A 484 25.60 8.96 5.91
C ARG A 484 25.57 10.37 5.35
N GLN A 485 25.93 11.36 6.18
CA GLN A 485 25.98 12.77 5.78
C GLN A 485 27.01 13.01 4.66
N ARG A 486 28.22 12.43 4.78
CA ARG A 486 29.26 12.52 3.72
C ARG A 486 28.78 11.90 2.40
N ILE A 487 28.01 10.82 2.43
CA ILE A 487 27.38 10.26 1.21
C ILE A 487 26.34 11.22 0.61
N ALA A 488 25.53 11.89 1.44
CA ALA A 488 24.57 12.89 0.95
C ALA A 488 25.28 14.11 0.31
N ILE A 489 26.39 14.54 0.90
CA ILE A 489 27.23 15.61 0.32
C ILE A 489 27.87 15.14 -1.00
N ALA A 490 28.40 13.90 -1.07
CA ALA A 490 28.93 13.32 -2.31
C ALA A 490 27.87 13.29 -3.43
N ARG A 491 26.63 12.94 -3.09
CA ARG A 491 25.46 13.01 -3.99
C ARG A 491 25.23 14.42 -4.53
N ALA A 492 25.30 15.43 -3.66
CA ALA A 492 25.13 16.84 -4.06
C ALA A 492 26.31 17.35 -4.91
N ILE A 493 27.55 16.94 -4.61
CA ILE A 493 28.74 17.25 -5.42
C ILE A 493 28.62 16.64 -6.82
N LEU A 494 28.21 15.36 -6.91
CA LEU A 494 28.08 14.65 -8.18
C LEU A 494 27.01 15.26 -9.08
N LYS A 495 25.90 15.73 -8.49
CA LYS A 495 24.83 16.43 -9.22
C LYS A 495 25.29 17.75 -9.83
N ASP A 496 26.20 18.44 -9.17
CA ASP A 496 26.82 19.71 -9.61
C ASP A 496 25.81 20.81 -9.98
N ALA A 497 24.74 20.91 -9.21
CA ALA A 497 23.70 21.92 -9.42
C ALA A 497 24.17 23.32 -8.94
N PRO A 498 23.78 24.42 -9.65
CA PRO A 498 24.15 25.78 -9.28
C PRO A 498 23.52 26.27 -7.96
N ILE A 499 22.43 25.67 -7.53
CA ILE A 499 21.75 26.02 -6.29
C ILE A 499 21.88 24.86 -5.30
N LEU A 500 22.25 25.18 -4.06
CA LEU A 500 22.40 24.22 -2.97
C LEU A 500 21.48 24.58 -1.80
N ILE A 501 20.70 23.63 -1.34
CA ILE A 501 19.88 23.73 -0.13
C ILE A 501 20.48 22.83 0.93
N LEU A 502 20.88 23.42 2.07
CA LEU A 502 21.43 22.71 3.22
C LEU A 502 20.46 22.80 4.39
N ASP A 503 19.90 21.69 4.82
CA ASP A 503 19.02 21.62 5.98
C ASP A 503 19.71 20.89 7.12
N GLU A 504 20.18 21.65 8.13
CA GLU A 504 20.77 21.17 9.39
C GLU A 504 21.80 20.02 9.24
N ALA A 505 22.73 20.17 8.30
CA ALA A 505 23.64 19.11 7.88
C ALA A 505 24.62 18.59 8.95
N THR A 506 24.59 19.07 10.21
CA THR A 506 25.62 18.77 11.22
C THR A 506 25.10 18.44 12.62
N SER A 507 23.80 18.23 12.84
CA SER A 507 23.24 17.89 14.16
C SER A 507 23.63 16.48 14.62
N ALA A 508 23.97 16.32 15.93
CA ALA A 508 24.24 15.05 16.60
C ALA A 508 25.45 14.22 16.08
N LEU A 509 26.56 14.88 15.73
CA LEU A 509 27.79 14.23 15.25
C LEU A 509 28.93 14.34 16.27
N ASP A 510 29.83 13.37 16.25
CA ASP A 510 31.10 13.42 16.97
C ASP A 510 32.04 14.50 16.37
N SER A 511 32.96 15.03 17.18
CA SER A 511 33.83 16.16 16.80
C SER A 511 34.73 15.88 15.58
N GLU A 512 35.17 14.63 15.39
CA GLU A 512 35.99 14.24 14.24
C GLU A 512 35.18 14.24 12.95
N SER A 513 34.00 13.63 12.96
CA SER A 513 33.05 13.63 11.81
C SER A 513 32.60 15.05 11.48
N GLU A 514 32.43 15.93 12.48
CA GLU A 514 32.07 17.35 12.26
C GLU A 514 33.08 18.07 11.43
N HIS A 515 34.39 17.89 11.68
CA HIS A 515 35.48 18.54 10.92
C HIS A 515 35.43 18.14 9.43
N TYR A 516 35.32 16.84 9.13
CA TYR A 516 35.25 16.36 7.74
C TYR A 516 34.00 16.86 7.02
N ILE A 517 32.85 16.87 7.71
CA ILE A 517 31.60 17.37 7.13
C ILE A 517 31.67 18.86 6.87
N GLN A 518 32.24 19.65 7.77
CA GLN A 518 32.42 21.08 7.58
C GLN A 518 33.30 21.36 6.35
N ALA A 519 34.42 20.66 6.21
CA ALA A 519 35.29 20.78 5.04
C ALA A 519 34.59 20.38 3.73
N ALA A 520 33.80 19.31 3.77
CA ALA A 520 32.97 18.85 2.63
C ALA A 520 31.89 19.88 2.26
N LEU A 521 31.22 20.49 3.26
CA LEU A 521 30.24 21.55 3.05
C LEU A 521 30.86 22.79 2.42
N GLU A 522 32.01 23.24 2.91
CA GLU A 522 32.74 24.35 2.31
C GLU A 522 33.12 24.08 0.84
N GLN A 523 33.52 22.84 0.55
CA GLN A 523 33.85 22.44 -0.82
C GLN A 523 32.62 22.45 -1.74
N VAL A 524 31.46 21.94 -1.27
CA VAL A 524 30.23 21.88 -2.08
C VAL A 524 29.59 23.26 -2.26
N MET A 525 29.77 24.18 -1.34
CA MET A 525 29.24 25.55 -1.43
C MET A 525 30.00 26.45 -2.42
N LYS A 526 31.27 26.15 -2.74
CA LYS A 526 32.09 27.01 -3.59
C LYS A 526 31.45 27.28 -4.95
N GLY A 527 31.22 28.55 -5.27
CA GLY A 527 30.67 29.00 -6.55
C GLY A 527 29.20 28.71 -6.75
N ARG A 528 28.47 28.26 -5.72
CA ARG A 528 27.03 27.93 -5.79
C ARG A 528 26.24 28.91 -4.93
N THR A 529 25.01 29.19 -5.40
CA THR A 529 24.03 29.90 -4.58
C THR A 529 23.51 28.95 -3.50
N THR A 530 23.70 29.29 -2.23
CA THR A 530 23.42 28.36 -1.14
C THR A 530 22.43 28.95 -0.16
N LEU A 531 21.32 28.21 0.07
CA LEU A 531 20.37 28.46 1.15
C LEU A 531 20.65 27.47 2.29
N ILE A 532 20.97 28.01 3.48
CA ILE A 532 21.38 27.21 4.64
C ILE A 532 20.34 27.37 5.74
N ILE A 533 19.72 26.27 6.20
CA ILE A 533 19.01 26.24 7.46
C ILE A 533 20.03 25.89 8.54
N ALA A 534 20.42 26.88 9.33
CA ALA A 534 21.54 26.75 10.23
C ALA A 534 21.08 26.61 11.69
N HIS A 535 21.59 25.58 12.34
CA HIS A 535 21.47 25.35 13.78
C HIS A 535 22.84 25.44 14.51
N ARG A 536 23.95 25.50 13.78
CA ARG A 536 25.31 25.63 14.36
C ARG A 536 25.99 26.93 13.98
N LEU A 537 26.66 27.55 14.96
CA LEU A 537 27.39 28.80 14.82
C LEU A 537 28.49 28.74 13.77
N SER A 538 29.18 27.59 13.64
CA SER A 538 30.25 27.40 12.65
C SER A 538 29.76 27.64 11.22
N THR A 539 28.58 27.13 10.88
CA THR A 539 28.01 27.29 9.53
C THR A 539 27.47 28.71 9.30
N ILE A 540 26.90 29.33 10.36
CA ILE A 540 26.30 30.67 10.28
C ILE A 540 27.36 31.75 10.02
N LYS A 541 28.52 31.66 10.69
CA LYS A 541 29.59 32.68 10.62
C LYS A 541 30.15 32.85 9.22
N HIS A 542 30.15 31.82 8.39
CA HIS A 542 30.71 31.82 7.04
C HIS A 542 29.71 32.21 5.95
N ALA A 543 28.43 32.42 6.32
CA ALA A 543 27.42 32.86 5.37
C ALA A 543 27.62 34.34 5.00
N HIS A 544 27.45 34.67 3.72
CA HIS A 544 27.52 36.03 3.22
C HIS A 544 26.44 36.91 3.84
N LYS A 545 25.25 36.35 4.05
CA LYS A 545 24.11 37.04 4.63
C LYS A 545 23.36 36.12 5.58
N ILE A 546 22.88 36.65 6.67
CA ILE A 546 22.06 35.94 7.67
C ILE A 546 20.68 36.59 7.68
N ILE A 547 19.66 35.77 7.70
CA ILE A 547 18.26 36.17 7.84
C ILE A 547 17.71 35.53 9.11
N VAL A 548 17.20 36.37 10.01
CA VAL A 548 16.60 35.92 11.27
C VAL A 548 15.08 35.81 11.10
N MET A 549 14.57 34.60 11.36
CA MET A 549 13.16 34.28 11.26
C MET A 549 12.51 34.15 12.65
N GLN A 550 11.38 34.81 12.86
CA GLN A 550 10.57 34.70 14.06
C GLN A 550 9.09 34.66 13.70
N HIS A 551 8.37 33.64 14.17
CA HIS A 551 6.93 33.48 13.91
C HIS A 551 6.52 33.64 12.44
N GLY A 552 7.29 33.06 11.53
CA GLY A 552 7.04 33.12 10.09
C GLY A 552 7.37 34.45 9.41
N ARG A 553 8.02 35.38 10.10
CA ARG A 553 8.42 36.68 9.57
C ARG A 553 9.93 36.83 9.60
N MET A 554 10.45 37.58 8.66
CA MET A 554 11.83 38.02 8.69
C MET A 554 11.94 39.26 9.62
N VAL A 555 12.75 39.17 10.66
CA VAL A 555 12.92 40.25 11.67
C VAL A 555 14.23 41.00 11.54
N GLU A 556 15.30 40.31 11.15
CA GLU A 556 16.62 40.91 10.95
C GLU A 556 17.30 40.32 9.73
N GLN A 557 18.15 41.07 9.05
CA GLN A 557 19.03 40.57 8.00
C GLN A 557 20.33 41.37 7.99
N GLY A 558 21.46 40.73 7.68
CA GLY A 558 22.76 41.34 7.61
C GLY A 558 23.91 40.33 7.66
N SER A 559 25.14 40.80 7.70
CA SER A 559 26.30 39.95 7.97
C SER A 559 26.39 39.57 9.45
N HIS A 560 27.23 38.60 9.78
CA HIS A 560 27.46 38.17 11.16
C HIS A 560 27.92 39.36 12.07
N GLN A 561 28.80 40.21 11.57
CA GLN A 561 29.32 41.33 12.34
C GLN A 561 28.29 42.44 12.55
N GLU A 562 27.54 42.78 11.51
CA GLU A 562 26.45 43.76 11.57
C GLU A 562 25.38 43.37 12.58
N LEU A 563 24.92 42.12 12.52
CA LEU A 563 23.85 41.64 13.41
C LEU A 563 24.28 41.49 14.87
N LEU A 564 25.56 41.20 15.13
CA LEU A 564 26.11 41.25 16.50
C LEU A 564 26.18 42.68 17.03
N GLY A 565 26.47 43.67 16.17
CA GLY A 565 26.52 45.08 16.55
C GLY A 565 25.18 45.69 16.90
N ILE A 566 24.06 45.12 16.36
CA ILE A 566 22.69 45.59 16.64
C ILE A 566 22.22 45.12 18.03
N ASP A 567 22.81 44.06 18.61
CA ASP A 567 22.40 43.39 19.86
C ASP A 567 20.91 42.99 19.87
N GLY A 568 20.40 42.56 18.73
CA GLY A 568 19.03 42.17 18.49
C GLY A 568 18.78 40.68 18.73
N HIS A 569 17.79 40.11 18.01
CA HIS A 569 17.40 38.68 18.10
C HIS A 569 18.57 37.76 17.72
N TYR A 570 19.35 38.10 16.69
CA TYR A 570 20.54 37.34 16.30
C TYR A 570 21.57 37.25 17.43
N ALA A 571 21.90 38.39 18.03
CA ALA A 571 22.86 38.42 19.12
C ALA A 571 22.43 37.60 20.34
N GLN A 572 21.13 37.62 20.65
CA GLN A 572 20.55 36.78 21.69
C GLN A 572 20.68 35.27 21.38
N LEU A 573 20.33 34.86 20.17
CA LEU A 573 20.48 33.47 19.71
C LEU A 573 21.95 33.04 19.74
N TYR A 574 22.85 33.90 19.29
CA TYR A 574 24.28 33.66 19.30
C TYR A 574 24.81 33.45 20.73
N LYS A 575 24.44 34.32 21.68
CA LYS A 575 24.84 34.23 23.11
C LYS A 575 24.34 32.88 23.69
N VAL A 576 23.10 32.50 23.48
CA VAL A 576 22.55 31.23 24.00
C VAL A 576 23.34 30.03 23.48
N GLN A 577 23.66 29.99 22.20
CA GLN A 577 24.42 28.89 21.60
C GLN A 577 25.91 28.87 22.05
N GLN A 578 26.49 30.02 22.31
CA GLN A 578 27.85 30.10 22.80
C GLN A 578 27.97 29.68 24.28
N PHE A 579 27.03 30.08 25.11
CA PHE A 579 26.99 29.67 26.53
C PHE A 579 26.67 28.17 26.69
N GLY A 580 25.88 27.58 25.80
CA GLY A 580 25.64 26.13 25.73
C GLY A 580 26.91 25.33 25.49
N LYS A 581 27.78 25.78 24.59
CA LYS A 581 29.12 25.19 24.35
C LYS A 581 30.08 25.30 25.52
N ILE A 582 30.08 26.43 26.22
CA ILE A 582 30.99 26.65 27.38
C ILE A 582 30.65 25.70 28.51
N ASN A 583 29.37 25.36 28.72
CA ASN A 583 28.97 24.39 29.72
C ASN A 583 29.30 22.93 29.34
N GLU A 584 29.37 22.59 28.05
CA GLU A 584 29.79 21.26 27.60
C GLU A 584 31.30 21.05 27.71
N GLU A 585 32.12 22.10 27.46
CA GLU A 585 33.58 22.04 27.62
C GLU A 585 34.07 22.07 29.08
N VAL A 586 33.24 22.53 30.02
CA VAL A 586 33.54 22.52 31.46
C VAL A 586 33.14 21.22 32.16
N ILE A 587 32.32 20.39 31.53
CA ILE A 587 31.82 19.11 32.10
C ILE A 587 32.57 17.91 31.47
N ALA A 588 33.35 18.06 30.37
CA ALA A 588 34.22 17.06 29.79
C ALA A 588 35.67 17.18 30.32
#